data_8d57f764b21bb9ea2465bbb53a136ba9
#
_entry.id   8d57f764b21bb9ea2465bbb53a136ba9
#
_cell.length_a   1.000
_cell.length_b   1.000
_cell.length_c   1.000
_cell.angle_alpha   90.00
_cell.angle_beta   90.00
_cell.angle_gamma   90.00
#
_symmetry.space_group_name_H-M   'P 1'
#
loop_
_entity.id
_entity.type
_entity.pdbx_description
1 polymer ?
#
loop_
_entity_poly.entity_id
_entity_poly.type
_entity_poly.pdbx_seq_one_letter_code
_entity_poly.pdbx_strand_id
1 'polypeptide(L)'
;MTFVARIFARVVLSYGIAAMIASSATAQQRTVSASRFWRPVEDALGRKGTANPGDVLKFGFPRGDLRVVLGGVTLKPALALGSWVAFKRIGDHAMVMGDLVLLEEELAEVMGSLQENGVEQTALNNHLRG
;
A
#
# COMPACT_ATOMS: atom_id res chain seq x y z
N MET A 1 33.60 -37.19 -30.72
CA MET A 1 32.85 -36.76 -29.53
C MET A 1 32.62 -35.24 -29.47
N THR A 2 32.30 -34.59 -30.58
CA THR A 2 32.26 -33.11 -30.60
C THR A 2 31.07 -32.52 -31.30
N PHE A 3 30.25 -33.28 -31.98
CA PHE A 3 29.10 -32.75 -32.71
C PHE A 3 27.80 -32.78 -31.91
N VAL A 4 27.59 -33.85 -31.15
CA VAL A 4 26.38 -34.03 -30.34
C VAL A 4 26.35 -33.09 -29.11
N ALA A 5 27.52 -32.87 -28.48
CA ALA A 5 27.64 -31.97 -27.34
C ALA A 5 27.34 -30.48 -27.68
N ARG A 6 27.65 -30.06 -28.89
CA ARG A 6 27.37 -28.66 -29.34
C ARG A 6 25.90 -28.40 -29.66
N ILE A 7 25.17 -29.41 -30.09
CA ILE A 7 23.73 -29.26 -30.36
C ILE A 7 22.95 -29.20 -29.04
N PHE A 8 23.32 -30.03 -28.06
CA PHE A 8 22.69 -30.01 -26.72
C PHE A 8 22.91 -28.67 -25.98
N ALA A 9 24.13 -28.14 -26.02
CA ALA A 9 24.43 -26.85 -25.41
C ALA A 9 23.67 -25.68 -26.02
N ARG A 10 23.45 -25.71 -27.34
CA ARG A 10 22.64 -24.64 -28.01
C ARG A 10 21.16 -24.76 -27.74
N VAL A 11 20.59 -25.93 -27.63
CA VAL A 11 19.19 -26.16 -27.32
C VAL A 11 18.86 -25.75 -25.87
N VAL A 12 19.71 -26.14 -24.91
CA VAL A 12 19.50 -25.77 -23.50
C VAL A 12 19.62 -24.26 -23.29
N LEU A 13 20.57 -23.61 -23.96
CA LEU A 13 20.73 -22.16 -23.88
C LEU A 13 19.55 -21.40 -24.49
N SER A 14 18.99 -21.90 -25.60
CA SER A 14 17.81 -21.29 -26.25
C SER A 14 16.54 -21.37 -25.40
N TYR A 15 16.32 -22.51 -24.73
CA TYR A 15 15.16 -22.67 -23.84
C TYR A 15 15.31 -21.84 -22.55
N GLY A 16 16.52 -21.73 -22.00
CA GLY A 16 16.78 -20.93 -20.79
C GLY A 16 16.52 -19.43 -21.00
N ILE A 17 16.94 -18.89 -22.15
CA ILE A 17 16.73 -17.48 -22.47
C ILE A 17 15.23 -17.18 -22.73
N ALA A 18 14.52 -18.06 -23.43
CA ALA A 18 13.10 -17.90 -23.69
C ALA A 18 12.26 -17.92 -22.39
N ALA A 19 12.59 -18.78 -21.43
CA ALA A 19 11.91 -18.86 -20.14
C ALA A 19 12.15 -17.60 -19.27
N MET A 20 13.36 -17.02 -19.28
CA MET A 20 13.65 -15.77 -18.57
C MET A 20 12.91 -14.56 -19.17
N ILE A 21 12.80 -14.48 -20.49
CA ILE A 21 12.08 -13.39 -21.15
C ILE A 21 10.56 -13.46 -20.87
N ALA A 22 9.99 -14.66 -20.86
CA ALA A 22 8.56 -14.85 -20.56
C ALA A 22 8.23 -14.46 -19.12
N SER A 23 9.10 -14.76 -18.15
CA SER A 23 8.91 -14.38 -16.74
C SER A 23 8.97 -12.87 -16.54
N SER A 24 9.85 -12.19 -17.24
CA SER A 24 9.97 -10.72 -17.18
C SER A 24 8.74 -10.01 -17.76
N ALA A 25 8.20 -10.51 -18.88
CA ALA A 25 7.03 -9.94 -19.53
C ALA A 25 5.77 -10.06 -18.65
N THR A 26 5.56 -11.19 -17.98
CA THR A 26 4.42 -11.39 -17.09
C THR A 26 4.49 -10.54 -15.83
N ALA A 27 5.67 -10.32 -15.26
CA ALA A 27 5.87 -9.44 -14.12
C ALA A 27 5.58 -7.98 -14.50
N GLN A 28 6.07 -7.52 -15.63
CA GLN A 28 5.85 -6.16 -16.14
C GLN A 28 4.36 -5.90 -16.42
N GLN A 29 3.66 -6.86 -16.98
CA GLN A 29 2.23 -6.75 -17.29
C GLN A 29 1.37 -6.70 -16.02
N ARG A 30 1.75 -7.43 -14.97
CA ARG A 30 1.11 -7.36 -13.65
C ARG A 30 1.30 -5.99 -12.98
N THR A 31 2.49 -5.43 -13.02
CA THR A 31 2.76 -4.11 -12.41
C THR A 31 2.01 -2.99 -13.12
N VAL A 32 1.94 -3.01 -14.44
CA VAL A 32 1.17 -2.01 -15.22
C VAL A 32 -0.33 -2.12 -14.95
N SER A 33 -0.88 -3.34 -14.89
CA SER A 33 -2.30 -3.56 -14.58
C SER A 33 -2.65 -3.12 -13.16
N ALA A 34 -1.82 -3.43 -12.18
CA ALA A 34 -2.00 -3.00 -10.80
C ALA A 34 -1.93 -1.47 -10.67
N SER A 35 -0.95 -0.83 -11.31
CA SER A 35 -0.82 0.64 -11.33
C SER A 35 -2.06 1.31 -11.94
N ARG A 36 -2.63 0.75 -13.00
CA ARG A 36 -3.83 1.29 -13.64
C ARG A 36 -5.07 1.18 -12.76
N PHE A 37 -5.21 0.10 -12.01
CA PHE A 37 -6.30 -0.11 -11.07
C PHE A 37 -6.26 0.88 -9.91
N TRP A 38 -5.06 1.17 -9.37
CA TRP A 38 -4.89 2.03 -8.20
C TRP A 38 -4.84 3.52 -8.50
N ARG A 39 -4.68 3.89 -9.77
CA ARG A 39 -4.56 5.30 -10.17
C ARG A 39 -5.69 6.20 -9.67
N PRO A 40 -6.98 5.81 -9.74
CA PRO A 40 -8.06 6.65 -9.22
C PRO A 40 -7.94 6.91 -7.70
N VAL A 41 -7.45 5.91 -6.93
CA VAL A 41 -7.23 6.05 -5.49
C VAL A 41 -6.07 7.02 -5.21
N GLU A 42 -4.97 6.87 -5.94
CA GLU A 42 -3.81 7.76 -5.83
C GLU A 42 -4.16 9.21 -6.19
N ASP A 43 -4.94 9.39 -7.25
CA ASP A 43 -5.39 10.71 -7.70
C ASP A 43 -6.33 11.35 -6.66
N ALA A 44 -7.26 10.58 -6.09
CA ALA A 44 -8.17 11.05 -5.05
C ALA A 44 -7.45 11.43 -3.74
N LEU A 45 -6.43 10.67 -3.36
CA LEU A 45 -5.63 10.92 -2.16
C LEU A 45 -4.48 11.93 -2.38
N GLY A 46 -4.25 12.35 -3.63
CA GLY A 46 -3.20 13.31 -3.99
C GLY A 46 -1.78 12.83 -3.72
N ARG A 47 -1.56 11.50 -3.63
CA ARG A 47 -0.25 10.91 -3.34
C ARG A 47 -0.11 9.49 -3.86
N LYS A 48 1.14 9.05 -4.00
CA LYS A 48 1.45 7.67 -4.35
C LYS A 48 1.38 6.76 -3.12
N GLY A 49 0.81 5.57 -3.32
CA GLY A 49 0.79 4.53 -2.31
C GLY A 49 2.06 3.67 -2.35
N THR A 50 2.32 2.98 -1.25
CA THR A 50 3.38 1.97 -1.16
C THR A 50 2.76 0.60 -1.40
N ALA A 51 3.25 -0.09 -2.42
CA ALA A 51 2.83 -1.47 -2.70
C ALA A 51 3.37 -2.43 -1.64
N ASN A 52 2.47 -3.25 -1.09
CA ASN A 52 2.76 -4.28 -0.12
C ASN A 52 2.37 -5.66 -0.68
N PRO A 53 2.88 -6.77 -0.12
CA PRO A 53 2.48 -8.11 -0.52
C PRO A 53 0.96 -8.33 -0.46
N GLY A 54 0.44 -9.18 -1.33
CA GLY A 54 -0.98 -9.56 -1.36
C GLY A 54 -1.90 -8.55 -2.03
N ASP A 55 -1.41 -7.80 -3.03
CA ASP A 55 -2.14 -6.76 -3.76
C ASP A 55 -2.69 -5.65 -2.84
N VAL A 56 -1.90 -5.27 -1.84
CA VAL A 56 -2.23 -4.19 -0.91
C VAL A 56 -1.48 -2.93 -1.29
N LEU A 57 -2.20 -1.81 -1.41
CA LEU A 57 -1.63 -0.48 -1.57
C LEU A 57 -1.87 0.33 -0.29
N LYS A 58 -0.81 0.79 0.38
CA LYS A 58 -0.88 1.50 1.65
C LYS A 58 -0.42 2.95 1.51
N PHE A 59 -1.14 3.85 2.16
CA PHE A 59 -0.86 5.28 2.25
C PHE A 59 -0.67 5.67 3.70
N GLY A 60 0.37 6.46 3.98
CA GLY A 60 0.63 7.01 5.31
C GLY A 60 0.36 8.51 5.34
N PHE A 61 -0.20 8.98 6.45
CA PHE A 61 -0.52 10.39 6.71
C PHE A 61 0.05 10.77 8.09
N PRO A 62 1.36 11.08 8.16
CA PRO A 62 1.97 11.50 9.42
C PRO A 62 1.39 12.84 9.86
N ARG A 63 0.98 12.95 11.13
CA ARG A 63 0.47 14.17 11.76
C ARG A 63 1.63 15.09 12.18
N GLY A 64 2.32 15.63 11.16
CA GLY A 64 3.41 16.57 11.37
C GLY A 64 2.97 17.96 11.87
N ASP A 65 1.68 18.22 11.83
CA ASP A 65 1.00 19.41 12.35
C ASP A 65 0.87 19.39 13.89
N LEU A 66 0.91 18.19 14.51
CA LEU A 66 0.75 18.03 15.95
C LEU A 66 2.09 18.16 16.70
N ARG A 67 2.04 18.83 17.87
CA ARG A 67 3.12 18.86 18.83
C ARG A 67 2.68 18.18 20.12
N VAL A 68 2.93 16.90 20.22
CA VAL A 68 2.61 16.09 21.39
C VAL A 68 3.85 15.87 22.25
N VAL A 69 3.73 16.11 23.57
CA VAL A 69 4.80 15.90 24.53
C VAL A 69 4.33 14.87 25.55
N LEU A 70 5.10 13.78 25.70
CA LEU A 70 4.83 12.74 26.68
C LEU A 70 6.07 12.54 27.56
N GLY A 71 5.92 12.67 28.88
CA GLY A 71 7.03 12.54 29.80
C GLY A 71 8.20 13.50 29.53
N GLY A 72 7.91 14.71 29.05
CA GLY A 72 8.93 15.70 28.66
C GLY A 72 9.57 15.47 27.27
N VAL A 73 9.19 14.43 26.56
CA VAL A 73 9.71 14.10 25.22
C VAL A 73 8.71 14.50 24.14
N THR A 74 9.13 15.30 23.18
CA THR A 74 8.30 15.61 21.98
C THR A 74 8.26 14.40 21.06
N LEU A 75 7.06 13.86 20.83
CA LEU A 75 6.84 12.74 19.95
C LEU A 75 7.00 13.16 18.49
N LYS A 76 7.72 12.35 17.74
CA LYS A 76 7.80 12.48 16.28
C LYS A 76 6.65 11.70 15.62
N PRO A 77 6.09 12.18 14.49
CA PRO A 77 4.99 11.49 13.80
C PRO A 77 5.27 10.02 13.52
N ALA A 78 6.50 9.69 13.15
CA ALA A 78 6.91 8.32 12.86
C ALA A 78 6.88 7.38 14.07
N LEU A 79 6.90 7.93 15.31
CA LEU A 79 6.85 7.11 16.52
C LEU A 79 5.41 6.67 16.84
N ALA A 80 4.45 7.61 16.80
CA ALA A 80 3.11 7.32 17.28
C ALA A 80 1.99 8.15 16.61
N LEU A 81 2.30 9.13 15.77
CA LEU A 81 1.32 10.08 15.25
C LEU A 81 1.11 9.88 13.73
N GLY A 82 0.99 8.64 13.30
CA GLY A 82 0.83 8.28 11.89
C GLY A 82 -0.54 7.69 11.59
N SER A 83 -1.42 8.46 10.94
CA SER A 83 -2.61 7.87 10.29
C SER A 83 -2.19 7.08 9.05
N TRP A 84 -2.98 6.09 8.68
CA TRP A 84 -2.77 5.32 7.46
C TRP A 84 -4.08 4.76 6.91
N VAL A 85 -4.10 4.51 5.61
CA VAL A 85 -5.16 3.77 4.94
C VAL A 85 -4.53 2.77 3.97
N ALA A 86 -5.11 1.58 3.88
CA ALA A 86 -4.67 0.54 2.99
C ALA A 86 -5.85 -0.02 2.19
N PHE A 87 -5.61 -0.26 0.92
CA PHE A 87 -6.57 -0.82 -0.02
C PHE A 87 -6.08 -2.18 -0.48
N LYS A 88 -6.94 -3.19 -0.39
CA LYS A 88 -6.70 -4.52 -0.95
C LYS A 88 -7.63 -4.77 -2.12
N ARG A 89 -7.07 -5.13 -3.27
CA ARG A 89 -7.86 -5.49 -4.43
C ARG A 89 -8.57 -6.82 -4.22
N ILE A 90 -9.88 -6.85 -4.53
CA ILE A 90 -10.73 -8.05 -4.54
C ILE A 90 -11.51 -8.05 -5.86
N GLY A 91 -10.97 -8.72 -6.87
CA GLY A 91 -11.54 -8.69 -8.22
C GLY A 91 -11.47 -7.30 -8.84
N ASP A 92 -12.63 -6.72 -9.12
CA ASP A 92 -12.84 -5.37 -9.64
C ASP A 92 -13.14 -4.32 -8.55
N HIS A 93 -13.23 -4.75 -7.29
CA HIS A 93 -13.44 -3.89 -6.12
C HIS A 93 -12.19 -3.77 -5.26
N ALA A 94 -12.25 -2.88 -4.28
CA ALA A 94 -11.22 -2.76 -3.25
C ALA A 94 -11.86 -2.76 -1.86
N MET A 95 -11.29 -3.56 -0.95
CA MET A 95 -11.51 -3.42 0.49
C MET A 95 -10.59 -2.31 1.02
N VAL A 96 -11.10 -1.48 1.91
CA VAL A 96 -10.34 -0.44 2.60
C VAL A 96 -10.27 -0.71 4.09
N MET A 97 -9.10 -0.49 4.68
CA MET A 97 -8.85 -0.53 6.12
C MET A 97 -7.91 0.62 6.48
N GLY A 98 -8.02 1.15 7.70
CA GLY A 98 -7.15 2.22 8.13
C GLY A 98 -7.28 2.55 9.60
N ASP A 99 -6.30 3.33 10.09
CA ASP A 99 -6.32 3.97 11.40
C ASP A 99 -6.09 5.47 11.23
N LEU A 100 -6.90 6.27 11.92
CA LEU A 100 -6.78 7.71 11.94
C LEU A 100 -6.37 8.20 13.32
N VAL A 101 -5.28 8.94 13.39
CA VAL A 101 -4.87 9.66 14.59
C VAL A 101 -5.53 11.04 14.56
N LEU A 102 -6.44 11.27 15.49
CA LEU A 102 -7.27 12.47 15.54
C LEU A 102 -7.13 13.15 16.90
N LEU A 103 -7.31 14.45 16.93
CA LEU A 103 -7.58 15.20 18.15
C LEU A 103 -9.05 14.99 18.55
N GLU A 104 -9.38 15.24 19.82
CA GLU A 104 -10.74 15.09 20.34
C GLU A 104 -11.75 15.99 19.59
N GLU A 105 -11.33 17.22 19.26
CA GLU A 105 -12.13 18.18 18.51
C GLU A 105 -12.35 17.80 17.04
N GLU A 106 -11.52 16.92 16.44
CA GLU A 106 -11.65 16.44 15.07
C GLU A 106 -12.60 15.24 14.95
N LEU A 107 -12.86 14.54 16.07
CA LEU A 107 -13.60 13.27 16.05
C LEU A 107 -14.97 13.38 15.42
N ALA A 108 -15.78 14.32 15.86
CA ALA A 108 -17.18 14.43 15.41
C ALA A 108 -17.30 14.67 13.91
N GLU A 109 -16.47 15.56 13.36
CA GLU A 109 -16.46 15.88 11.94
C GLU A 109 -15.97 14.70 11.10
N VAL A 110 -14.85 14.11 11.47
CA VAL A 110 -14.26 13.00 10.71
C VAL A 110 -15.14 11.76 10.77
N MET A 111 -15.67 11.40 11.95
CA MET A 111 -16.57 10.27 12.10
C MET A 111 -17.86 10.45 11.31
N GLY A 112 -18.46 11.65 11.34
CA GLY A 112 -19.63 12.00 10.54
C GLY A 112 -19.35 11.82 9.05
N SER A 113 -18.26 12.39 8.56
CA SER A 113 -17.86 12.28 7.15
C SER A 113 -17.63 10.82 6.71
N LEU A 114 -17.00 10.00 7.54
CA LEU A 114 -16.81 8.57 7.24
C LEU A 114 -18.16 7.83 7.13
N GLN A 115 -19.09 8.08 8.06
CA GLN A 115 -20.42 7.47 8.07
C GLN A 115 -21.25 7.88 6.86
N GLU A 116 -21.28 9.16 6.53
CA GLU A 116 -22.00 9.70 5.37
C GLU A 116 -21.51 9.08 4.05
N ASN A 117 -20.24 8.67 4.01
CA ASN A 117 -19.62 8.02 2.85
C ASN A 117 -19.58 6.48 2.96
N GLY A 118 -20.32 5.89 3.91
CA GLY A 118 -20.48 4.45 4.03
C GLY A 118 -19.24 3.71 4.57
N VAL A 119 -18.33 4.41 5.25
CA VAL A 119 -17.16 3.79 5.90
C VAL A 119 -17.55 3.37 7.31
N GLU A 120 -17.48 2.07 7.61
CA GLU A 120 -17.75 1.51 8.92
C GLU A 120 -16.58 1.81 9.89
N GLN A 121 -16.93 2.31 11.07
CA GLN A 121 -15.99 2.53 12.17
C GLN A 121 -16.05 1.34 13.11
N THR A 122 -14.99 0.59 13.23
CA THR A 122 -14.92 -0.65 14.00
C THR A 122 -14.40 -0.47 15.41
N ALA A 123 -13.65 0.59 15.65
CA ALA A 123 -13.12 0.91 16.99
C ALA A 123 -12.82 2.41 17.14
N LEU A 124 -12.91 2.88 18.39
CA LEU A 124 -12.39 4.16 18.83
C LEU A 124 -11.57 3.93 20.10
N ASN A 125 -10.30 4.28 20.08
CA ASN A 125 -9.38 4.05 21.19
C ASN A 125 -8.59 5.31 21.51
N ASN A 126 -8.33 5.56 22.80
CA ASN A 126 -7.36 6.58 23.18
C ASN A 126 -5.96 6.09 22.84
N HIS A 127 -5.31 6.76 21.90
CA HIS A 127 -3.95 6.45 21.49
C HIS A 127 -2.93 6.91 22.54
N LEU A 128 -3.15 8.10 23.08
CA LEU A 128 -2.40 8.68 24.18
C LEU A 128 -3.40 9.20 25.22
N ARG A 129 -3.05 9.10 26.49
CA ARG A 129 -3.78 9.75 27.58
C ARG A 129 -3.09 11.07 27.90
N GLY A 130 -3.84 12.16 27.80
CA GLY A 130 -3.43 13.48 28.24
C GLY A 130 -3.65 13.68 29.73
#